data_576beccc948f11a4e5894fd5d148ff5d
#
_entry.id   576beccc948f11a4e5894fd5d148ff5d
#
_cell.length_a   1.000
_cell.length_b   1.000
_cell.length_c   1.000
_cell.angle_alpha   90.00
_cell.angle_beta   90.00
_cell.angle_gamma   90.00
#
_symmetry.space_group_name_H-M   'P 1'
#
loop_
_entity.id
_entity.type
_entity.pdbx_description
1 polymer ?
#
loop_
_entity_poly.entity_id
_entity_poly.type
_entity_poly.pdbx_seq_one_letter_code
_entity_poly.pdbx_strand_id
1 'polypeptide(L)'
;MQKATNLNKNKYILVIFILIQAVYITIFFGIRKEGYHSDEIWNYAFANSSEYKHIYTLDDKNLNNCLEWLDSDILRDYISVDKSEIFSYAPIYKNAASDLNPPLHYMLLHFICSFFPGQWSKWFCFIINIVFFIIGQFFLYKLTSDITKNTVVSYAVLILYGFGIGIINITSFLRIYAMGVTFTIMLLYYSNKVFELRKESSKQNKYIIYAFFSCLLGALTVHLFLTIAFIIVLMYSIYYFFSKNFKTMFKYGIAMSFSVLSSMALFPTSMSHLSTSSTHFEAKKYPTPWQFKIYLSYLTKDISGFHISAIPTMTLSIVLMVLFILLLLFIPFCFIFRNEKWFINAKTRTKDKIKYIVANINKCPYIILLLLCSILFFIYMSAKHSSIFRMGFYSRRYIFFIYPLFALLIVLFAFYIFKLFFKSQKIRNILLIFTSLLLTCMTYVFSYDIFSMRHKTYGTNLDSIEKDANCIIVFNEIWLMTCVTNELYDTNSFYATRYKDYKQDNYNENIDTGKPLYLILDVEKVYNRETAEEIYGNVDFDNTSPSDCLLVNFDQKSEILNYYRNLSISSKLTFVGTDVLFNRMIEIYRLN
;
A
#
# COMPACT_ATOMS: atom_id res chain seq x y z
N MET A 1 28.49 32.87 -14.59
CA MET A 1 29.12 31.91 -13.68
C MET A 1 28.29 31.68 -12.40
N GLN A 2 27.95 32.67 -11.60
CA GLN A 2 27.17 32.52 -10.34
C GLN A 2 25.81 31.79 -10.49
N LYS A 3 25.09 31.97 -11.60
CA LYS A 3 23.82 31.26 -11.83
C LYS A 3 24.00 29.76 -12.07
N ALA A 4 25.08 29.36 -12.72
CA ALA A 4 25.39 27.94 -12.98
C ALA A 4 25.91 27.23 -11.71
N THR A 5 26.69 27.91 -10.87
CA THR A 5 27.18 27.39 -9.59
C THR A 5 26.03 27.21 -8.58
N ASN A 6 25.07 28.14 -8.53
CA ASN A 6 23.88 28.02 -7.69
C ASN A 6 22.91 26.89 -8.15
N LEU A 7 22.81 26.65 -9.46
CA LEU A 7 21.99 25.58 -10.01
C LEU A 7 22.56 24.20 -9.65
N ASN A 8 23.86 24.03 -9.69
CA ASN A 8 24.53 22.80 -9.30
C ASN A 8 24.42 22.57 -7.78
N LYS A 9 24.61 23.60 -6.96
CA LYS A 9 24.48 23.50 -5.50
C LYS A 9 23.08 23.00 -5.09
N ASN A 10 22.01 23.51 -5.70
CA ASN A 10 20.65 23.07 -5.39
C ASN A 10 20.37 21.61 -5.81
N LYS A 11 21.01 21.11 -6.86
CA LYS A 11 20.92 19.70 -7.24
C LYS A 11 21.57 18.77 -6.22
N TYR A 12 22.76 19.11 -5.75
CA TYR A 12 23.45 18.32 -4.72
C TYR A 12 22.67 18.29 -3.42
N ILE A 13 22.10 19.42 -2.98
CA ILE A 13 21.26 19.48 -1.78
C ILE A 13 20.06 18.55 -1.92
N LEU A 14 19.39 18.54 -3.08
CA LEU A 14 18.26 17.65 -3.32
C LEU A 14 18.66 16.17 -3.24
N VAL A 15 19.76 15.80 -3.90
CA VAL A 15 20.25 14.41 -3.89
C VAL A 15 20.58 13.97 -2.46
N ILE A 16 21.34 14.79 -1.73
CA ILE A 16 21.70 14.49 -0.34
C ILE A 16 20.43 14.36 0.52
N PHE A 17 19.44 15.24 0.35
CA PHE A 17 18.20 15.20 1.10
C PHE A 17 17.40 13.90 0.85
N ILE A 18 17.28 13.49 -0.41
CA ILE A 18 16.62 12.23 -0.77
C ILE A 18 17.40 11.01 -0.24
N LEU A 19 18.73 11.05 -0.27
CA LEU A 19 19.55 9.98 0.29
C LEU A 19 19.39 9.87 1.82
N ILE A 20 19.29 11.01 2.54
CA ILE A 20 18.99 10.99 3.99
C ILE A 20 17.65 10.30 4.24
N GLN A 21 16.62 10.59 3.45
CA GLN A 21 15.32 9.90 3.57
C GLN A 21 15.43 8.40 3.27
N ALA A 22 16.16 8.03 2.22
CA ALA A 22 16.38 6.63 1.87
C ALA A 22 17.13 5.88 2.98
N VAL A 23 18.17 6.46 3.55
CA VAL A 23 18.91 5.87 4.70
C VAL A 23 17.99 5.74 5.91
N TYR A 24 17.21 6.78 6.22
CA TYR A 24 16.23 6.72 7.31
C TYR A 24 15.23 5.57 7.15
N ILE A 25 14.61 5.43 5.97
CA ILE A 25 13.66 4.35 5.69
C ILE A 25 14.36 2.98 5.75
N THR A 26 15.59 2.88 5.25
CA THR A 26 16.37 1.63 5.30
C THR A 26 16.68 1.19 6.72
N ILE A 27 17.08 2.13 7.58
CA ILE A 27 17.31 1.85 9.02
C ILE A 27 16.00 1.42 9.69
N PHE A 28 14.91 2.17 9.43
CA PHE A 28 13.59 1.83 9.99
C PHE A 28 13.14 0.43 9.55
N PHE A 29 13.26 0.11 8.26
CA PHE A 29 12.95 -1.20 7.71
C PHE A 29 13.80 -2.31 8.34
N GLY A 30 15.10 -2.11 8.46
CA GLY A 30 16.04 -3.08 9.05
C GLY A 30 15.65 -3.45 10.49
N ILE A 31 15.29 -2.43 11.30
CA ILE A 31 14.97 -2.61 12.74
C ILE A 31 13.55 -3.13 12.96
N ARG A 32 12.60 -2.72 12.10
CA ARG A 32 11.16 -2.91 12.37
C ARG A 32 10.52 -4.02 11.55
N LYS A 33 11.10 -4.38 10.39
CA LYS A 33 10.54 -5.41 9.52
C LYS A 33 10.95 -6.80 10.00
N GLU A 34 10.07 -7.44 10.74
CA GLU A 34 10.32 -8.77 11.35
C GLU A 34 9.32 -9.83 10.89
N GLY A 35 8.07 -9.45 10.58
CA GLY A 35 7.04 -10.37 10.08
C GLY A 35 6.62 -10.05 8.65
N TYR A 36 5.90 -10.99 8.01
CA TYR A 36 5.54 -10.92 6.61
C TYR A 36 4.07 -11.24 6.38
N HIS A 37 3.48 -10.51 5.46
CA HIS A 37 2.15 -10.80 4.94
C HIS A 37 2.23 -11.93 3.90
N SER A 38 1.21 -12.76 3.78
CA SER A 38 1.15 -13.82 2.76
C SER A 38 1.44 -13.30 1.36
N ASP A 39 0.91 -12.13 1.00
CA ASP A 39 1.20 -11.50 -0.28
C ASP A 39 2.68 -11.19 -0.52
N GLU A 40 3.46 -10.94 0.54
CA GLU A 40 4.90 -10.66 0.42
C GLU A 40 5.66 -11.94 0.11
N ILE A 41 5.29 -13.06 0.75
CA ILE A 41 5.86 -14.39 0.46
C ILE A 41 5.44 -14.83 -0.95
N TRP A 42 4.17 -14.69 -1.32
CA TRP A 42 3.72 -14.95 -2.69
C TRP A 42 4.47 -14.10 -3.73
N ASN A 43 4.85 -12.87 -3.38
CA ASN A 43 5.65 -12.03 -4.28
C ASN A 43 7.00 -12.70 -4.64
N TYR A 44 7.66 -13.33 -3.67
CA TYR A 44 8.87 -14.12 -3.91
C TYR A 44 8.58 -15.40 -4.68
N ALA A 45 7.51 -16.11 -4.34
CA ALA A 45 7.10 -17.32 -5.03
C ALA A 45 6.78 -17.07 -6.50
N PHE A 46 6.02 -16.01 -6.82
CA PHE A 46 5.75 -15.61 -8.21
C PHE A 46 7.02 -15.23 -8.97
N ALA A 47 8.01 -14.68 -8.29
CA ALA A 47 9.26 -14.27 -8.89
C ALA A 47 10.25 -15.43 -9.06
N ASN A 48 10.24 -16.45 -8.20
CA ASN A 48 11.35 -17.38 -8.08
C ASN A 48 10.98 -18.84 -8.36
N SER A 49 9.72 -19.26 -8.14
CA SER A 49 9.31 -20.65 -8.40
C SER A 49 9.10 -20.92 -9.90
N SER A 50 9.61 -22.04 -10.39
CA SER A 50 9.45 -22.44 -11.80
C SER A 50 8.04 -22.88 -12.15
N GLU A 51 7.37 -23.51 -11.20
CA GLU A 51 5.97 -23.90 -11.29
C GLU A 51 5.22 -23.27 -10.13
N TYR A 52 4.67 -22.05 -10.33
CA TYR A 52 3.78 -21.50 -9.35
C TYR A 52 2.53 -22.37 -9.25
N LYS A 53 2.63 -23.31 -8.31
CA LYS A 53 1.44 -23.86 -7.65
C LYS A 53 1.43 -23.22 -6.27
N HIS A 54 0.30 -22.72 -5.82
CA HIS A 54 0.17 -22.49 -4.39
C HIS A 54 0.66 -23.78 -3.71
N ILE A 55 1.75 -23.71 -2.94
CA ILE A 55 2.29 -24.91 -2.25
C ILE A 55 1.17 -25.61 -1.50
N TYR A 56 0.21 -24.83 -1.05
CA TYR A 56 -0.97 -25.25 -0.32
C TYR A 56 -2.23 -24.89 -1.10
N THR A 57 -2.73 -25.79 -1.93
CA THR A 57 -4.07 -25.65 -2.52
C THR A 57 -5.06 -26.45 -1.69
N LEU A 58 -6.07 -25.74 -1.18
CA LEU A 58 -7.27 -26.34 -0.64
C LEU A 58 -8.35 -26.36 -1.72
N ASP A 59 -8.32 -27.37 -2.56
CA ASP A 59 -9.58 -27.91 -3.08
C ASP A 59 -10.11 -28.86 -2.01
N ASP A 60 -11.42 -28.88 -1.71
CA ASP A 60 -12.00 -29.80 -0.73
C ASP A 60 -11.72 -31.30 -1.03
N LYS A 61 -11.18 -31.58 -2.21
CA LYS A 61 -10.85 -32.92 -2.71
C LYS A 61 -9.34 -33.21 -2.84
N ASN A 62 -8.47 -32.20 -2.86
CA ASN A 62 -7.03 -32.40 -3.03
C ASN A 62 -6.25 -31.48 -2.09
N LEU A 63 -5.78 -32.02 -0.98
CA LEU A 63 -4.83 -31.37 -0.07
C LEU A 63 -3.43 -31.61 -0.63
N ASN A 64 -2.97 -30.77 -1.55
CA ASN A 64 -1.58 -30.82 -1.98
C ASN A 64 -0.68 -30.31 -0.86
N ASN A 65 0.35 -31.08 -0.54
CA ASN A 65 1.38 -30.76 0.46
C ASN A 65 0.84 -30.57 1.89
N CYS A 66 -0.24 -31.24 2.23
CA CYS A 66 -0.76 -31.39 3.59
C CYS A 66 -1.00 -32.86 3.90
N LEU A 67 -0.98 -33.23 5.20
CA LEU A 67 -1.20 -34.59 5.71
C LEU A 67 -0.07 -35.58 5.33
N GLU A 68 1.10 -35.05 5.02
CA GLU A 68 2.32 -35.82 4.78
C GLU A 68 3.56 -35.05 5.27
N TRP A 69 4.61 -35.77 5.60
CA TRP A 69 5.90 -35.16 5.92
C TRP A 69 6.60 -34.74 4.64
N LEU A 70 6.96 -33.46 4.58
CA LEU A 70 7.64 -32.88 3.44
C LEU A 70 8.98 -32.29 3.89
N ASP A 71 9.98 -32.42 3.04
CA ASP A 71 11.26 -31.74 3.22
C ASP A 71 11.09 -30.23 3.12
N SER A 72 11.72 -29.49 4.01
CA SER A 72 11.64 -28.02 4.02
C SER A 72 12.35 -27.37 2.82
N ASP A 73 13.12 -28.12 2.04
CA ASP A 73 13.68 -27.65 0.77
C ASP A 73 12.60 -27.21 -0.21
N ILE A 74 11.40 -27.81 -0.16
CA ILE A 74 10.23 -27.37 -0.94
C ILE A 74 9.89 -25.91 -0.65
N LEU A 75 9.97 -25.48 0.61
CA LEU A 75 9.71 -24.09 1.02
C LEU A 75 10.80 -23.15 0.52
N ARG A 76 12.06 -23.63 0.53
CA ARG A 76 13.20 -22.87 0.01
C ARG A 76 13.08 -22.66 -1.50
N ASP A 77 12.80 -23.71 -2.25
CA ASP A 77 12.63 -23.66 -3.70
C ASP A 77 11.44 -22.78 -4.12
N TYR A 78 10.45 -22.68 -3.24
CA TYR A 78 9.28 -21.83 -3.48
C TYR A 78 9.59 -20.32 -3.43
N ILE A 79 10.47 -19.89 -2.52
CA ILE A 79 10.75 -18.46 -2.30
C ILE A 79 12.13 -18.01 -2.77
N SER A 80 13.01 -18.91 -3.17
CA SER A 80 14.36 -18.61 -3.69
C SER A 80 14.54 -19.11 -5.13
N VAL A 81 15.56 -18.62 -5.82
CA VAL A 81 15.89 -19.04 -7.18
C VAL A 81 16.76 -20.29 -7.15
N ASP A 82 16.35 -21.36 -7.79
CA ASP A 82 17.23 -22.51 -8.02
C ASP A 82 18.37 -22.18 -8.99
N LYS A 83 19.50 -22.87 -8.86
CA LYS A 83 20.69 -22.65 -9.71
C LYS A 83 20.40 -22.88 -11.20
N SER A 84 19.47 -23.76 -11.54
CA SER A 84 19.05 -24.04 -12.91
C SER A 84 18.13 -22.95 -13.51
N GLU A 85 17.59 -22.07 -12.64
CA GLU A 85 16.59 -21.08 -13.01
C GLU A 85 17.12 -19.63 -13.04
N ILE A 86 18.43 -19.46 -12.79
CA ILE A 86 19.08 -18.16 -12.77
C ILE A 86 18.79 -17.40 -14.08
N PHE A 87 18.20 -16.18 -13.94
CA PHE A 87 17.75 -15.31 -15.05
C PHE A 87 16.75 -15.96 -16.02
N SER A 88 15.99 -16.96 -15.58
CA SER A 88 14.93 -17.60 -16.38
C SER A 88 13.60 -16.85 -16.21
N TYR A 89 13.20 -16.07 -17.21
CA TYR A 89 12.00 -15.22 -17.12
C TYR A 89 10.72 -15.87 -17.64
N ALA A 90 10.81 -16.98 -18.39
CA ALA A 90 9.62 -17.62 -18.93
C ALA A 90 8.69 -18.21 -17.84
N PRO A 91 9.19 -18.87 -16.78
CA PRO A 91 8.36 -19.26 -15.64
C PRO A 91 7.69 -18.08 -14.96
N ILE A 92 8.43 -16.98 -14.75
CA ILE A 92 7.90 -15.76 -14.10
C ILE A 92 6.71 -15.18 -14.86
N TYR A 93 6.79 -15.15 -16.17
CA TYR A 93 5.71 -14.70 -17.02
C TYR A 93 4.46 -15.60 -16.92
N LYS A 94 4.66 -16.93 -16.86
CA LYS A 94 3.57 -17.90 -16.63
C LYS A 94 2.94 -17.73 -15.24
N ASN A 95 3.78 -17.56 -14.22
CA ASN A 95 3.33 -17.32 -12.85
C ASN A 95 2.46 -16.06 -12.76
N ALA A 96 2.94 -14.94 -13.34
CA ALA A 96 2.17 -13.71 -13.40
C ALA A 96 0.84 -13.88 -14.17
N ALA A 97 0.80 -14.74 -15.18
CA ALA A 97 -0.44 -15.04 -15.92
C ALA A 97 -1.46 -15.82 -15.09
N SER A 98 -1.03 -16.56 -14.06
CA SER A 98 -1.90 -17.27 -13.12
C SER A 98 -2.30 -16.41 -11.90
N ASP A 99 -1.62 -15.29 -11.67
CA ASP A 99 -1.94 -14.30 -10.62
C ASP A 99 -2.83 -13.17 -11.20
N LEU A 100 -3.11 -12.18 -10.38
CA LEU A 100 -3.89 -10.98 -10.73
C LEU A 100 -3.02 -9.77 -11.04
N ASN A 101 -1.69 -9.89 -11.09
CA ASN A 101 -0.78 -8.78 -11.31
C ASN A 101 0.17 -9.00 -12.49
N PRO A 102 0.53 -7.93 -13.24
CA PRO A 102 1.46 -8.01 -14.34
C PRO A 102 2.91 -8.34 -13.90
N PRO A 103 3.78 -8.81 -14.85
CA PRO A 103 5.04 -9.48 -14.51
C PRO A 103 6.21 -8.56 -14.15
N LEU A 104 6.16 -7.25 -14.43
CA LEU A 104 7.35 -6.39 -14.41
C LEU A 104 8.06 -6.37 -13.03
N HIS A 105 7.30 -6.30 -11.95
CA HIS A 105 7.87 -6.30 -10.60
C HIS A 105 8.49 -7.66 -10.25
N TYR A 106 7.82 -8.76 -10.60
CA TYR A 106 8.33 -10.12 -10.37
C TYR A 106 9.63 -10.38 -11.15
N MET A 107 9.70 -9.91 -12.39
CA MET A 107 10.93 -10.00 -13.21
C MET A 107 12.09 -9.21 -12.60
N LEU A 108 11.84 -8.03 -12.04
CA LEU A 108 12.87 -7.26 -11.32
C LEU A 108 13.31 -7.95 -10.03
N LEU A 109 12.39 -8.55 -9.30
CA LEU A 109 12.71 -9.30 -8.09
C LEU A 109 13.53 -10.55 -8.43
N HIS A 110 13.11 -11.31 -9.43
CA HIS A 110 13.87 -12.45 -9.94
C HIS A 110 15.28 -12.06 -10.38
N PHE A 111 15.41 -10.93 -11.08
CA PHE A 111 16.73 -10.42 -11.49
C PHE A 111 17.67 -10.25 -10.28
N ILE A 112 17.17 -9.70 -9.17
CA ILE A 112 17.98 -9.52 -7.96
C ILE A 112 18.24 -10.86 -7.28
N CYS A 113 17.22 -11.70 -7.12
CA CYS A 113 17.35 -13.02 -6.47
C CYS A 113 18.30 -13.95 -7.25
N SER A 114 18.38 -13.82 -8.58
CA SER A 114 19.28 -14.62 -9.44
C SER A 114 20.77 -14.42 -9.13
N PHE A 115 21.17 -13.34 -8.46
CA PHE A 115 22.54 -13.16 -7.98
C PHE A 115 22.82 -13.93 -6.68
N PHE A 116 21.77 -14.46 -6.02
CA PHE A 116 21.84 -15.14 -4.73
C PHE A 116 21.01 -16.43 -4.75
N PRO A 117 21.36 -17.42 -5.61
CA PRO A 117 20.56 -18.63 -5.75
C PRO A 117 20.52 -19.43 -4.45
N GLY A 118 19.36 -20.02 -4.13
CA GLY A 118 19.09 -20.76 -2.90
C GLY A 118 18.96 -19.88 -1.65
N GLN A 119 18.97 -18.56 -1.80
CA GLN A 119 18.86 -17.64 -0.66
C GLN A 119 17.59 -16.81 -0.76
N TRP A 120 16.95 -16.64 0.39
CA TRP A 120 15.86 -15.69 0.59
C TRP A 120 16.33 -14.54 1.49
N SER A 121 15.90 -13.31 1.17
CA SER A 121 16.16 -12.15 2.01
C SER A 121 15.12 -11.06 1.80
N LYS A 122 14.61 -10.48 2.89
CA LYS A 122 13.71 -9.29 2.84
C LYS A 122 14.32 -8.13 2.06
N TRP A 123 15.63 -8.04 2.02
CA TRP A 123 16.37 -6.95 1.37
C TRP A 123 16.27 -6.99 -0.16
N PHE A 124 16.05 -8.15 -0.78
CA PHE A 124 16.01 -8.26 -2.24
C PHE A 124 14.83 -7.47 -2.83
N CYS A 125 13.63 -7.62 -2.27
CA CYS A 125 12.48 -6.83 -2.69
C CYS A 125 12.56 -5.38 -2.18
N PHE A 126 13.10 -5.17 -0.96
CA PHE A 126 13.25 -3.83 -0.41
C PHE A 126 14.17 -2.93 -1.25
N ILE A 127 15.23 -3.47 -1.86
CA ILE A 127 16.10 -2.71 -2.79
C ILE A 127 15.28 -2.13 -3.95
N ILE A 128 14.33 -2.87 -4.50
CA ILE A 128 13.42 -2.36 -5.54
C ILE A 128 12.60 -1.20 -4.98
N ASN A 129 11.97 -1.41 -3.82
CA ASN A 129 11.11 -0.40 -3.22
C ASN A 129 11.86 0.90 -2.90
N ILE A 130 13.08 0.82 -2.36
CA ILE A 130 13.86 2.02 -2.01
C ILE A 130 14.40 2.75 -3.25
N VAL A 131 14.78 2.03 -4.31
CA VAL A 131 15.18 2.64 -5.59
C VAL A 131 14.00 3.40 -6.20
N PHE A 132 12.81 2.79 -6.25
CA PHE A 132 11.62 3.47 -6.75
C PHE A 132 11.19 4.63 -5.84
N PHE A 133 11.35 4.53 -4.53
CA PHE A 133 11.17 5.66 -3.62
C PHE A 133 12.08 6.85 -3.98
N ILE A 134 13.37 6.62 -4.18
CA ILE A 134 14.33 7.67 -4.55
C ILE A 134 13.91 8.35 -5.87
N ILE A 135 13.55 7.57 -6.87
CA ILE A 135 13.04 8.08 -8.15
C ILE A 135 11.73 8.87 -7.94
N GLY A 136 10.81 8.33 -7.16
CA GLY A 136 9.54 8.98 -6.83
C GLY A 136 9.72 10.33 -6.16
N GLN A 137 10.61 10.43 -5.17
CA GLN A 137 10.94 11.68 -4.48
C GLN A 137 11.53 12.74 -5.43
N PHE A 138 12.40 12.31 -6.31
CA PHE A 138 12.97 13.20 -7.32
C PHE A 138 11.90 13.80 -8.24
N PHE A 139 10.97 12.97 -8.73
CA PHE A 139 9.88 13.44 -9.58
C PHE A 139 8.83 14.25 -8.81
N LEU A 140 8.56 13.91 -7.55
CA LEU A 140 7.67 14.69 -6.68
C LEU A 140 8.23 16.09 -6.41
N TYR A 141 9.53 16.19 -6.16
CA TYR A 141 10.21 17.49 -6.06
C TYR A 141 10.03 18.30 -7.34
N LYS A 142 10.31 17.69 -8.50
CA LYS A 142 10.17 18.36 -9.80
C LYS A 142 8.75 18.81 -10.07
N LEU A 143 7.76 17.93 -9.84
CA LEU A 143 6.35 18.25 -9.99
C LEU A 143 5.96 19.46 -9.13
N THR A 144 6.31 19.41 -7.85
CA THR A 144 5.99 20.49 -6.90
C THR A 144 6.69 21.80 -7.25
N SER A 145 7.97 21.73 -7.64
CA SER A 145 8.75 22.91 -8.05
C SER A 145 8.19 23.54 -9.32
N ASP A 146 7.74 22.75 -10.28
CA ASP A 146 7.12 23.25 -11.49
C ASP A 146 5.76 23.93 -11.22
N ILE A 147 4.98 23.37 -10.31
CA ILE A 147 3.67 23.91 -9.93
C ILE A 147 3.82 25.22 -9.14
N THR A 148 4.71 25.25 -8.15
CA THR A 148 4.77 26.34 -7.17
C THR A 148 5.81 27.39 -7.49
N LYS A 149 6.81 27.05 -8.33
CA LYS A 149 8.02 27.83 -8.56
C LYS A 149 8.72 28.23 -7.26
N ASN A 150 8.58 27.39 -6.22
CA ASN A 150 9.12 27.62 -4.89
C ASN A 150 9.78 26.35 -4.34
N THR A 151 11.08 26.40 -4.15
CA THR A 151 11.89 25.28 -3.66
C THR A 151 11.55 24.88 -2.22
N VAL A 152 11.17 25.84 -1.36
CA VAL A 152 10.80 25.56 0.03
C VAL A 152 9.51 24.74 0.11
N VAL A 153 8.52 25.06 -0.75
CA VAL A 153 7.30 24.26 -0.86
C VAL A 153 7.64 22.83 -1.28
N SER A 154 8.58 22.67 -2.23
CA SER A 154 9.00 21.34 -2.68
C SER A 154 9.63 20.54 -1.56
N TYR A 155 10.52 21.12 -0.77
CA TYR A 155 11.09 20.43 0.40
C TYR A 155 10.06 20.15 1.49
N ALA A 156 9.09 21.05 1.72
CA ALA A 156 8.01 20.81 2.67
C ALA A 156 7.16 19.57 2.29
N VAL A 157 6.89 19.39 0.99
CA VAL A 157 6.21 18.19 0.47
C VAL A 157 7.07 16.94 0.68
N LEU A 158 8.37 17.01 0.35
CA LEU A 158 9.29 15.90 0.55
C LEU A 158 9.41 15.52 2.04
N ILE A 159 9.39 16.50 2.97
CA ILE A 159 9.40 16.24 4.41
C ILE A 159 8.14 15.45 4.80
N LEU A 160 6.97 15.99 4.48
CA LEU A 160 5.70 15.42 4.89
C LEU A 160 5.50 14.01 4.32
N TYR A 161 5.81 13.81 3.04
CA TYR A 161 5.66 12.51 2.40
C TYR A 161 6.80 11.55 2.72
N GLY A 162 8.05 12.00 2.63
CA GLY A 162 9.23 11.12 2.63
C GLY A 162 9.73 10.69 4.01
N PHE A 163 9.26 11.31 5.10
CA PHE A 163 9.57 10.90 6.47
C PHE A 163 8.35 10.37 7.24
N GLY A 164 7.11 10.46 6.70
CA GLY A 164 5.91 10.02 7.37
C GLY A 164 5.72 8.50 7.39
N ILE A 165 4.86 8.00 8.27
CA ILE A 165 4.53 6.57 8.37
C ILE A 165 3.90 6.04 7.06
N GLY A 166 3.19 6.87 6.31
CA GLY A 166 2.59 6.44 5.04
C GLY A 166 3.60 5.92 4.04
N ILE A 167 4.75 6.58 3.88
CA ILE A 167 5.80 6.10 2.96
C ILE A 167 6.54 4.88 3.50
N ILE A 168 6.67 4.78 4.83
CA ILE A 168 7.24 3.58 5.46
C ILE A 168 6.35 2.38 5.15
N ASN A 169 5.03 2.50 5.29
CA ASN A 169 4.10 1.43 4.91
C ASN A 169 4.22 1.04 3.43
N ILE A 170 4.36 2.02 2.52
CA ILE A 170 4.52 1.75 1.08
C ILE A 170 5.83 1.01 0.80
N THR A 171 6.94 1.41 1.41
CA THR A 171 8.27 0.87 1.13
C THR A 171 8.57 -0.41 1.88
N SER A 172 8.05 -0.57 3.10
CA SER A 172 8.23 -1.77 3.93
C SER A 172 7.35 -2.93 3.49
N PHE A 173 6.28 -2.67 2.76
CA PHE A 173 5.48 -3.72 2.15
C PHE A 173 6.21 -4.24 0.89
N LEU A 174 6.70 -5.48 0.96
CA LEU A 174 7.55 -6.10 -0.08
C LEU A 174 6.73 -6.51 -1.30
N ARG A 175 6.08 -5.51 -1.93
CA ARG A 175 5.14 -5.67 -3.05
C ARG A 175 5.30 -4.54 -4.06
N ILE A 176 4.53 -4.62 -5.10
CA ILE A 176 4.48 -3.78 -6.31
C ILE A 176 4.18 -2.29 -6.08
N TYR A 177 3.72 -1.89 -4.87
CA TYR A 177 3.10 -0.57 -4.66
C TYR A 177 4.06 0.61 -4.74
N ALA A 178 5.27 0.50 -4.19
CA ALA A 178 6.28 1.57 -4.27
C ALA A 178 6.60 1.93 -5.72
N MET A 179 6.70 0.92 -6.57
CA MET A 179 6.92 1.05 -8.01
C MET A 179 5.72 1.69 -8.71
N GLY A 180 4.48 1.22 -8.42
CA GLY A 180 3.26 1.79 -8.98
C GLY A 180 3.02 3.25 -8.60
N VAL A 181 3.27 3.62 -7.35
CA VAL A 181 3.20 5.02 -6.86
C VAL A 181 4.21 5.90 -7.60
N THR A 182 5.43 5.40 -7.80
CA THR A 182 6.47 6.15 -8.53
C THR A 182 6.07 6.42 -9.98
N PHE A 183 5.53 5.43 -10.69
CA PHE A 183 5.03 5.66 -12.05
C PHE A 183 3.83 6.60 -12.08
N THR A 184 3.00 6.63 -11.04
CA THR A 184 1.92 7.63 -10.92
C THR A 184 2.47 9.06 -10.82
N ILE A 185 3.49 9.29 -9.98
CA ILE A 185 4.15 10.59 -9.85
C ILE A 185 4.82 11.00 -11.18
N MET A 186 5.50 10.05 -11.84
CA MET A 186 6.14 10.29 -13.15
C MET A 186 5.11 10.64 -14.23
N LEU A 187 4.00 9.90 -14.31
CA LEU A 187 2.93 10.18 -15.26
C LEU A 187 2.35 11.58 -15.04
N LEU A 188 2.07 11.96 -13.79
CA LEU A 188 1.61 13.30 -13.43
C LEU A 188 2.62 14.39 -13.80
N TYR A 189 3.90 14.18 -13.49
CA TYR A 189 4.95 15.13 -13.83
C TYR A 189 5.05 15.34 -15.35
N TYR A 190 5.07 14.27 -16.12
CA TYR A 190 5.20 14.37 -17.57
C TYR A 190 3.92 14.92 -18.22
N SER A 191 2.73 14.57 -17.73
CA SER A 191 1.46 15.17 -18.17
C SER A 191 1.43 16.68 -17.89
N ASN A 192 1.96 17.11 -16.74
CA ASN A 192 2.12 18.52 -16.43
C ASN A 192 3.10 19.22 -17.41
N LYS A 193 4.21 18.57 -17.77
CA LYS A 193 5.15 19.10 -18.76
C LYS A 193 4.54 19.19 -20.17
N VAL A 194 3.77 18.21 -20.58
CA VAL A 194 2.99 18.26 -21.83
C VAL A 194 2.07 19.48 -21.85
N PHE A 195 1.45 19.76 -20.70
CA PHE A 195 0.59 20.93 -20.53
C PHE A 195 1.36 22.26 -20.59
N GLU A 196 2.47 22.38 -19.84
CA GLU A 196 3.29 23.59 -19.80
C GLU A 196 3.82 23.96 -21.21
N LEU A 197 4.27 22.96 -21.95
CA LEU A 197 4.92 23.12 -23.24
C LEU A 197 3.96 23.07 -24.45
N ARG A 198 2.66 23.27 -24.24
CA ARG A 198 1.64 23.18 -25.31
C ARG A 198 1.87 24.12 -26.48
N LYS A 199 2.68 25.17 -26.33
CA LYS A 199 3.07 26.10 -27.40
C LYS A 199 4.38 25.69 -28.12
N GLU A 200 5.14 24.72 -27.59
CA GLU A 200 6.45 24.29 -28.08
C GLU A 200 6.40 22.83 -28.54
N SER A 201 5.85 22.59 -29.75
CA SER A 201 5.50 21.25 -30.24
C SER A 201 6.64 20.23 -30.19
N SER A 202 7.88 20.61 -30.51
CA SER A 202 9.04 19.70 -30.50
C SER A 202 9.38 19.23 -29.10
N LYS A 203 9.47 20.14 -28.12
CA LYS A 203 9.74 19.80 -26.72
C LYS A 203 8.58 19.02 -26.09
N GLN A 204 7.34 19.35 -26.45
CA GLN A 204 6.15 18.66 -25.99
C GLN A 204 6.15 17.18 -26.33
N ASN A 205 6.51 16.83 -27.59
CA ASN A 205 6.52 15.44 -28.04
C ASN A 205 7.46 14.56 -27.20
N LYS A 206 8.60 15.07 -26.77
CA LYS A 206 9.52 14.38 -25.86
C LYS A 206 8.82 13.98 -24.55
N TYR A 207 8.02 14.88 -23.97
CA TYR A 207 7.32 14.61 -22.72
C TYR A 207 6.10 13.70 -22.89
N ILE A 208 5.47 13.70 -24.07
CA ILE A 208 4.45 12.71 -24.43
C ILE A 208 5.06 11.30 -24.45
N ILE A 209 6.26 11.14 -25.02
CA ILE A 209 6.99 9.85 -25.05
C ILE A 209 7.32 9.41 -23.61
N TYR A 210 7.78 10.32 -22.75
CA TYR A 210 8.07 9.96 -21.36
C TYR A 210 6.80 9.60 -20.56
N ALA A 211 5.67 10.29 -20.81
CA ALA A 211 4.38 9.93 -20.25
C ALA A 211 3.92 8.55 -20.73
N PHE A 212 4.11 8.26 -22.04
CA PHE A 212 3.84 6.94 -22.62
C PHE A 212 4.59 5.82 -21.88
N PHE A 213 5.91 5.95 -21.71
CA PHE A 213 6.69 4.93 -21.00
C PHE A 213 6.33 4.84 -19.51
N SER A 214 6.01 5.97 -18.85
CA SER A 214 5.56 5.93 -17.46
C SER A 214 4.23 5.20 -17.32
N CYS A 215 3.31 5.37 -18.29
CA CYS A 215 2.03 4.70 -18.31
C CYS A 215 2.20 3.20 -18.63
N LEU A 216 3.03 2.86 -19.63
CA LEU A 216 3.33 1.47 -20.02
C LEU A 216 3.93 0.67 -18.87
N LEU A 217 4.99 1.18 -18.26
CA LEU A 217 5.68 0.50 -17.16
C LEU A 217 4.81 0.41 -15.89
N GLY A 218 4.03 1.44 -15.60
CA GLY A 218 3.07 1.40 -14.51
C GLY A 218 1.96 0.36 -14.73
N ALA A 219 1.45 0.25 -15.95
CA ALA A 219 0.45 -0.75 -16.34
C ALA A 219 1.00 -2.19 -16.28
N LEU A 220 2.29 -2.39 -16.61
CA LEU A 220 2.98 -3.68 -16.48
C LEU A 220 3.41 -3.99 -15.02
N THR A 221 3.22 -3.06 -14.09
CA THR A 221 3.55 -3.27 -12.66
C THR A 221 2.33 -3.74 -11.87
N VAL A 222 1.18 -3.07 -12.01
CA VAL A 222 -0.03 -3.37 -11.24
C VAL A 222 -1.27 -2.85 -11.93
N HIS A 223 -2.31 -3.67 -12.03
CA HIS A 223 -3.57 -3.27 -12.71
C HIS A 223 -4.26 -2.08 -12.04
N LEU A 224 -4.13 -1.93 -10.73
CA LEU A 224 -4.69 -0.78 -10.02
C LEU A 224 -4.15 0.57 -10.52
N PHE A 225 -2.92 0.59 -11.04
CA PHE A 225 -2.34 1.76 -11.68
C PHE A 225 -3.17 2.25 -12.89
N LEU A 226 -3.78 1.33 -13.64
CA LEU A 226 -4.63 1.70 -14.80
C LEU A 226 -5.79 2.61 -14.39
N THR A 227 -6.36 2.41 -13.19
CA THR A 227 -7.44 3.26 -12.69
C THR A 227 -6.98 4.70 -12.47
N ILE A 228 -5.86 4.90 -11.75
CA ILE A 228 -5.34 6.26 -11.53
C ILE A 228 -4.81 6.87 -12.82
N ALA A 229 -4.17 6.09 -13.69
CA ALA A 229 -3.71 6.55 -15.00
C ALA A 229 -4.87 7.01 -15.88
N PHE A 230 -5.97 6.23 -15.94
CA PHE A 230 -7.19 6.62 -16.66
C PHE A 230 -7.74 7.96 -16.16
N ILE A 231 -7.86 8.13 -14.83
CA ILE A 231 -8.35 9.38 -14.25
C ILE A 231 -7.44 10.56 -14.61
N ILE A 232 -6.10 10.39 -14.52
CA ILE A 232 -5.13 11.42 -14.90
C ILE A 232 -5.32 11.80 -16.37
N VAL A 233 -5.31 10.81 -17.27
CA VAL A 233 -5.42 11.04 -18.71
C VAL A 233 -6.75 11.72 -19.06
N LEU A 234 -7.83 11.26 -18.46
CA LEU A 234 -9.17 11.85 -18.64
C LEU A 234 -9.21 13.32 -18.21
N MET A 235 -8.71 13.62 -17.02
CA MET A 235 -8.73 15.00 -16.49
C MET A 235 -7.90 15.96 -17.36
N TYR A 236 -6.69 15.55 -17.78
CA TYR A 236 -5.87 16.36 -18.68
C TYR A 236 -6.53 16.50 -20.07
N SER A 237 -7.16 15.45 -20.61
CA SER A 237 -7.87 15.49 -21.89
C SER A 237 -9.09 16.44 -21.84
N ILE A 238 -9.89 16.36 -20.77
CA ILE A 238 -11.01 17.29 -20.52
C ILE A 238 -10.49 18.73 -20.47
N TYR A 239 -9.38 18.96 -19.77
CA TYR A 239 -8.79 20.30 -19.71
C TYR A 239 -8.34 20.81 -21.11
N TYR A 240 -7.69 19.95 -21.92
CA TYR A 240 -7.30 20.32 -23.29
C TYR A 240 -8.51 20.60 -24.16
N PHE A 241 -9.59 19.85 -23.99
CA PHE A 241 -10.86 20.08 -24.70
C PHE A 241 -11.42 21.47 -24.41
N PHE A 242 -11.60 21.82 -23.13
CA PHE A 242 -12.10 23.15 -22.73
C PHE A 242 -11.13 24.30 -23.07
N SER A 243 -9.84 24.02 -23.11
CA SER A 243 -8.82 24.97 -23.56
C SER A 243 -8.73 25.10 -25.09
N LYS A 244 -9.61 24.42 -25.84
CA LYS A 244 -9.63 24.37 -27.32
C LYS A 244 -8.30 23.92 -27.92
N ASN A 245 -7.51 23.14 -27.19
CA ASN A 245 -6.22 22.61 -27.66
C ASN A 245 -6.38 21.15 -28.13
N PHE A 246 -7.22 20.95 -29.15
CA PHE A 246 -7.56 19.64 -29.69
C PHE A 246 -6.35 18.86 -30.19
N LYS A 247 -5.37 19.55 -30.83
CA LYS A 247 -4.15 18.92 -31.32
C LYS A 247 -3.37 18.22 -30.21
N THR A 248 -3.18 18.86 -29.07
CA THR A 248 -2.51 18.24 -27.91
C THR A 248 -3.36 17.15 -27.29
N MET A 249 -4.68 17.38 -27.17
CA MET A 249 -5.62 16.38 -26.66
C MET A 249 -5.52 15.06 -27.43
N PHE A 250 -5.63 15.13 -28.76
CA PHE A 250 -5.54 13.92 -29.60
C PHE A 250 -4.16 13.26 -29.54
N LYS A 251 -3.07 14.03 -29.65
CA LYS A 251 -1.71 13.46 -29.54
C LYS A 251 -1.49 12.76 -28.20
N TYR A 252 -1.85 13.41 -27.11
CA TYR A 252 -1.70 12.87 -25.77
C TYR A 252 -2.62 11.67 -25.56
N GLY A 253 -3.90 11.77 -25.91
CA GLY A 253 -4.87 10.69 -25.77
C GLY A 253 -4.47 9.43 -26.56
N ILE A 254 -4.07 9.60 -27.85
CA ILE A 254 -3.59 8.48 -28.68
C ILE A 254 -2.35 7.84 -28.07
N ALA A 255 -1.38 8.63 -27.61
CA ALA A 255 -0.17 8.10 -26.99
C ALA A 255 -0.48 7.29 -25.73
N MET A 256 -1.39 7.77 -24.86
CA MET A 256 -1.78 7.06 -23.64
C MET A 256 -2.59 5.80 -23.95
N SER A 257 -3.52 5.86 -24.91
CA SER A 257 -4.26 4.67 -25.35
C SER A 257 -3.33 3.62 -25.93
N PHE A 258 -2.37 4.03 -26.76
CA PHE A 258 -1.37 3.13 -27.33
C PHE A 258 -0.45 2.55 -26.24
N SER A 259 -0.14 3.28 -25.19
CA SER A 259 0.61 2.78 -24.03
C SER A 259 -0.12 1.62 -23.34
N VAL A 260 -1.42 1.78 -23.08
CA VAL A 260 -2.26 0.73 -22.47
C VAL A 260 -2.39 -0.47 -23.40
N LEU A 261 -2.66 -0.26 -24.70
CA LEU A 261 -2.71 -1.33 -25.68
C LEU A 261 -1.38 -2.09 -25.79
N SER A 262 -0.26 -1.37 -25.74
CA SER A 262 1.07 -1.99 -25.72
C SER A 262 1.29 -2.84 -24.47
N SER A 263 0.83 -2.39 -23.29
CA SER A 263 0.91 -3.20 -22.07
C SER A 263 0.08 -4.49 -22.18
N MET A 264 -1.10 -4.42 -22.79
CA MET A 264 -1.95 -5.59 -23.04
C MET A 264 -1.36 -6.52 -24.10
N ALA A 265 -0.67 -5.97 -25.11
CA ALA A 265 0.03 -6.79 -26.11
C ALA A 265 1.24 -7.50 -25.52
N LEU A 266 1.98 -6.84 -24.62
CA LEU A 266 3.11 -7.43 -23.90
C LEU A 266 2.68 -8.43 -22.83
N PHE A 267 1.50 -8.28 -22.25
CA PHE A 267 0.91 -9.20 -21.28
C PHE A 267 -0.60 -9.37 -21.55
N PRO A 268 -0.97 -10.24 -22.52
CA PRO A 268 -2.36 -10.41 -22.95
C PRO A 268 -3.32 -10.85 -21.85
N THR A 269 -2.84 -11.61 -20.87
CA THR A 269 -3.61 -12.07 -19.71
C THR A 269 -4.18 -10.92 -18.88
N SER A 270 -3.65 -9.70 -19.02
CA SER A 270 -4.22 -8.49 -18.40
C SER A 270 -5.71 -8.29 -18.74
N MET A 271 -6.15 -8.69 -19.92
CA MET A 271 -7.55 -8.54 -20.32
C MET A 271 -8.48 -9.46 -19.52
N SER A 272 -8.08 -10.73 -19.33
CA SER A 272 -8.83 -11.68 -18.50
C SER A 272 -8.80 -11.26 -17.00
N HIS A 273 -7.66 -10.82 -16.49
CA HIS A 273 -7.53 -10.34 -15.12
C HIS A 273 -8.45 -9.16 -14.82
N LEU A 274 -8.52 -8.19 -15.73
CA LEU A 274 -9.40 -7.02 -15.57
C LEU A 274 -10.89 -7.40 -15.60
N SER A 275 -11.27 -8.39 -16.39
CA SER A 275 -12.65 -8.90 -16.44
C SER A 275 -13.00 -9.72 -15.19
N THR A 276 -12.10 -10.60 -14.74
CA THR A 276 -12.30 -11.47 -13.58
C THR A 276 -12.28 -10.67 -12.28
N SER A 277 -11.37 -9.71 -12.14
CA SER A 277 -11.30 -8.86 -10.94
C SER A 277 -12.58 -8.05 -10.70
N SER A 278 -13.35 -7.76 -11.77
CA SER A 278 -14.64 -7.09 -11.63
C SER A 278 -15.73 -7.98 -11.01
N THR A 279 -15.60 -9.31 -11.09
CA THR A 279 -16.59 -10.27 -10.56
C THR A 279 -16.29 -10.71 -9.12
N HIS A 280 -15.02 -10.69 -8.71
CA HIS A 280 -14.61 -11.04 -7.34
C HIS A 280 -14.81 -9.94 -6.30
N PHE A 281 -15.06 -8.70 -6.73
CA PHE A 281 -15.38 -7.62 -5.82
C PHE A 281 -16.88 -7.63 -5.53
N GLU A 282 -17.29 -8.33 -4.48
CA GLU A 282 -18.65 -8.25 -3.92
C GLU A 282 -18.92 -6.83 -3.39
N ALA A 283 -19.13 -5.90 -4.32
CA ALA A 283 -19.34 -4.48 -4.02
C ALA A 283 -20.72 -4.19 -3.36
N LYS A 284 -21.54 -5.21 -3.12
CA LYS A 284 -22.98 -5.00 -2.83
C LYS A 284 -23.38 -5.10 -1.36
N LYS A 285 -22.51 -5.55 -0.45
CA LYS A 285 -22.93 -5.87 0.93
C LYS A 285 -22.72 -4.76 1.98
N TYR A 286 -21.99 -3.68 1.69
CA TYR A 286 -21.56 -2.75 2.74
C TYR A 286 -21.92 -1.28 2.44
N PRO A 287 -22.31 -0.49 3.45
CA PRO A 287 -22.69 0.90 3.25
C PRO A 287 -21.49 1.76 2.82
N THR A 288 -21.55 2.30 1.62
CA THR A 288 -20.55 3.19 1.00
C THR A 288 -20.04 4.33 1.93
N PRO A 289 -20.87 4.98 2.78
CA PRO A 289 -20.39 6.02 3.69
C PRO A 289 -19.40 5.52 4.74
N TRP A 290 -19.55 4.30 5.22
CA TRP A 290 -18.66 3.71 6.19
C TRP A 290 -17.28 3.39 5.58
N GLN A 291 -17.25 2.79 4.41
CA GLN A 291 -16.01 2.52 3.67
C GLN A 291 -15.25 3.82 3.37
N PHE A 292 -15.97 4.86 2.93
CA PHE A 292 -15.40 6.17 2.69
C PHE A 292 -14.74 6.74 3.95
N LYS A 293 -15.40 6.65 5.11
CA LYS A 293 -14.86 7.11 6.40
C LYS A 293 -13.56 6.36 6.76
N ILE A 294 -13.52 5.05 6.58
CA ILE A 294 -12.34 4.23 6.92
C ILE A 294 -11.17 4.58 6.01
N TYR A 295 -11.37 4.63 4.68
CA TYR A 295 -10.30 5.03 3.77
C TYR A 295 -9.81 6.45 4.02
N LEU A 296 -10.73 7.38 4.34
CA LEU A 296 -10.37 8.74 4.71
C LEU A 296 -9.55 8.76 6.01
N SER A 297 -9.91 7.92 6.98
CA SER A 297 -9.16 7.77 8.21
C SER A 297 -7.75 7.24 7.95
N TYR A 298 -7.58 6.23 7.10
CA TYR A 298 -6.25 5.76 6.72
C TYR A 298 -5.42 6.84 6.05
N LEU A 299 -6.00 7.55 5.09
CA LEU A 299 -5.31 8.60 4.35
C LEU A 299 -4.83 9.73 5.27
N THR A 300 -5.73 10.22 6.13
CA THR A 300 -5.40 11.33 7.05
C THR A 300 -4.44 10.90 8.15
N LYS A 301 -4.61 9.71 8.70
CA LYS A 301 -3.75 9.16 9.73
C LYS A 301 -2.32 8.97 9.23
N ASP A 302 -2.14 8.33 8.08
CA ASP A 302 -0.82 7.98 7.53
C ASP A 302 -0.05 9.20 6.99
N ILE A 303 -0.74 10.26 6.56
CA ILE A 303 -0.09 11.45 5.98
C ILE A 303 0.02 12.61 6.99
N SER A 304 -0.92 12.76 7.90
CA SER A 304 -0.96 13.91 8.82
C SER A 304 -1.14 13.57 10.29
N GLY A 305 -1.31 12.30 10.63
CA GLY A 305 -1.57 11.86 12.00
C GLY A 305 -2.99 12.12 12.52
N PHE A 306 -3.90 12.67 11.71
CA PHE A 306 -5.27 12.96 12.16
C PHE A 306 -6.15 11.71 12.18
N HIS A 307 -6.76 11.44 13.32
CA HIS A 307 -7.63 10.29 13.59
C HIS A 307 -9.11 10.63 13.33
N ILE A 308 -9.57 10.55 12.09
CA ILE A 308 -10.99 10.77 11.75
C ILE A 308 -11.87 9.62 12.25
N SER A 309 -11.34 8.41 12.35
CA SER A 309 -12.07 7.24 12.87
C SER A 309 -12.49 7.40 14.32
N ALA A 310 -11.71 8.13 15.14
CA ALA A 310 -12.05 8.42 16.52
C ALA A 310 -13.29 9.34 16.68
N ILE A 311 -13.70 10.00 15.58
CA ILE A 311 -14.92 10.82 15.59
C ILE A 311 -16.10 9.89 15.33
N PRO A 312 -17.07 9.74 16.26
CA PRO A 312 -18.26 8.95 16.00
C PRO A 312 -18.93 9.37 14.70
N THR A 313 -19.44 8.42 13.91
CA THR A 313 -20.07 8.71 12.62
C THR A 313 -21.24 9.68 12.78
N MET A 314 -21.96 9.54 13.88
CA MET A 314 -23.04 10.45 14.26
C MET A 314 -22.53 11.88 14.50
N THR A 315 -21.42 12.04 15.22
CA THR A 315 -20.81 13.37 15.48
C THR A 315 -20.32 14.01 14.18
N LEU A 316 -19.67 13.23 13.31
CA LEU A 316 -19.24 13.73 11.99
C LEU A 316 -20.43 14.15 11.13
N SER A 317 -21.50 13.35 11.12
CA SER A 317 -22.75 13.69 10.41
C SER A 317 -23.41 14.93 10.97
N ILE A 318 -23.44 15.10 12.30
CA ILE A 318 -23.95 16.29 12.96
C ILE A 318 -23.10 17.51 12.60
N VAL A 319 -21.77 17.41 12.64
CA VAL A 319 -20.86 18.51 12.24
C VAL A 319 -21.09 18.91 10.78
N LEU A 320 -21.18 17.93 9.88
CA LEU A 320 -21.46 18.20 8.46
C LEU A 320 -22.84 18.82 8.27
N MET A 321 -23.86 18.34 9.00
CA MET A 321 -25.20 18.90 8.97
C MET A 321 -25.23 20.34 9.51
N VAL A 322 -24.53 20.61 10.62
CA VAL A 322 -24.40 21.96 11.19
C VAL A 322 -23.69 22.89 10.21
N LEU A 323 -22.58 22.45 9.60
CA LEU A 323 -21.89 23.21 8.56
C LEU A 323 -22.80 23.50 7.35
N PHE A 324 -23.60 22.52 6.93
CA PHE A 324 -24.57 22.69 5.85
C PHE A 324 -25.67 23.68 6.22
N ILE A 325 -26.21 23.59 7.45
CA ILE A 325 -27.20 24.57 7.96
C ILE A 325 -26.58 25.95 8.05
N LEU A 326 -25.36 26.10 8.57
CA LEU A 326 -24.65 27.38 8.60
C LEU A 326 -24.43 27.93 7.19
N LEU A 327 -24.13 27.08 6.21
CA LEU A 327 -24.02 27.50 4.81
C LEU A 327 -25.37 27.98 4.27
N LEU A 328 -26.47 27.28 4.55
CA LEU A 328 -27.83 27.68 4.17
C LEU A 328 -28.25 28.98 4.85
N LEU A 329 -27.92 29.17 6.12
CA LEU A 329 -28.20 30.41 6.86
C LEU A 329 -27.30 31.58 6.39
N PHE A 330 -26.12 31.30 5.89
CA PHE A 330 -25.20 32.31 5.35
C PHE A 330 -25.75 32.98 4.10
N ILE A 331 -26.54 32.28 3.28
CA ILE A 331 -27.15 32.84 2.09
C ILE A 331 -28.16 33.95 2.43
N PRO A 332 -29.21 33.71 3.26
CA PRO A 332 -30.12 34.76 3.67
C PRO A 332 -29.44 35.85 4.51
N PHE A 333 -28.46 35.49 5.35
CA PHE A 333 -27.64 36.45 6.07
C PHE A 333 -26.95 37.42 5.12
N CYS A 334 -26.30 36.94 4.07
CA CYS A 334 -25.71 37.78 3.04
C CYS A 334 -26.73 38.67 2.32
N PHE A 335 -27.96 38.17 2.17
CA PHE A 335 -29.04 38.95 1.53
C PHE A 335 -29.58 40.05 2.44
N ILE A 336 -29.79 39.78 3.73
CA ILE A 336 -30.29 40.73 4.73
C ILE A 336 -29.30 41.88 4.95
N PHE A 337 -28.02 41.55 5.14
CA PHE A 337 -26.98 42.53 5.47
C PHE A 337 -26.25 43.12 4.25
N ARG A 338 -26.76 42.86 3.03
CA ARG A 338 -26.08 43.27 1.77
C ARG A 338 -25.77 44.74 1.67
N ASN A 339 -26.56 45.61 2.31
CA ASN A 339 -26.45 47.08 2.26
C ASN A 339 -25.69 47.68 3.45
N GLU A 340 -25.34 46.88 4.46
CA GLU A 340 -24.64 47.36 5.64
C GLU A 340 -23.17 47.70 5.32
N LYS A 341 -22.70 48.88 5.73
CA LYS A 341 -21.33 49.35 5.46
C LYS A 341 -20.25 48.37 5.93
N TRP A 342 -20.42 47.80 7.12
CA TRP A 342 -19.48 46.82 7.65
C TRP A 342 -19.48 45.53 6.81
N PHE A 343 -20.64 45.09 6.35
CA PHE A 343 -20.78 43.91 5.51
C PHE A 343 -20.20 44.13 4.11
N ILE A 344 -20.46 45.32 3.51
CA ILE A 344 -19.88 45.73 2.23
C ILE A 344 -18.35 45.73 2.32
N ASN A 345 -17.78 46.29 3.38
CA ASN A 345 -16.35 46.33 3.59
C ASN A 345 -15.77 44.94 3.81
N ALA A 346 -16.43 44.07 4.61
CA ALA A 346 -16.04 42.69 4.81
C ALA A 346 -16.14 41.89 3.50
N LYS A 347 -17.25 42.02 2.76
CA LYS A 347 -17.47 41.40 1.46
C LYS A 347 -16.41 41.81 0.44
N THR A 348 -16.06 43.10 0.38
CA THR A 348 -15.03 43.60 -0.55
C THR A 348 -13.68 43.05 -0.20
N ARG A 349 -13.27 43.09 1.07
CA ARG A 349 -12.01 42.47 1.55
C ARG A 349 -11.95 40.96 1.28
N THR A 350 -13.06 40.26 1.54
CA THR A 350 -13.15 38.82 1.30
C THR A 350 -13.15 38.50 -0.19
N LYS A 351 -13.89 39.27 -1.00
CA LYS A 351 -13.92 39.17 -2.45
C LYS A 351 -12.54 39.38 -3.06
N ASP A 352 -11.80 40.39 -2.59
CA ASP A 352 -10.43 40.65 -3.07
C ASP A 352 -9.48 39.53 -2.69
N LYS A 353 -9.61 38.99 -1.47
CA LYS A 353 -8.84 37.80 -1.04
C LYS A 353 -9.21 36.55 -1.86
N ILE A 354 -10.50 36.27 -2.04
CA ILE A 354 -10.99 35.16 -2.87
C ILE A 354 -10.56 35.36 -4.32
N LYS A 355 -10.73 36.56 -4.89
CA LYS A 355 -10.30 36.90 -6.25
C LYS A 355 -8.80 36.70 -6.43
N TYR A 356 -8.00 37.05 -5.42
CA TYR A 356 -6.57 36.78 -5.40
C TYR A 356 -6.26 35.28 -5.39
N ILE A 357 -6.95 34.48 -4.55
CA ILE A 357 -6.80 33.01 -4.50
C ILE A 357 -7.21 32.40 -5.84
N VAL A 358 -8.42 32.73 -6.33
CA VAL A 358 -8.94 32.21 -7.60
C VAL A 358 -8.05 32.61 -8.78
N ALA A 359 -7.54 33.85 -8.81
CA ALA A 359 -6.61 34.29 -9.84
C ALA A 359 -5.28 33.52 -9.80
N ASN A 360 -4.80 33.16 -8.62
CA ASN A 360 -3.61 32.31 -8.49
C ASN A 360 -3.90 30.85 -8.85
N ILE A 361 -5.06 30.31 -8.47
CA ILE A 361 -5.51 28.96 -8.87
C ILE A 361 -5.72 28.90 -10.39
N ASN A 362 -6.33 29.93 -10.99
CA ASN A 362 -6.52 30.01 -12.45
C ASN A 362 -5.19 30.11 -13.22
N LYS A 363 -4.14 30.66 -12.61
CA LYS A 363 -2.78 30.63 -13.16
C LYS A 363 -2.12 29.25 -13.09
N CYS A 364 -2.64 28.36 -12.21
CA CYS A 364 -2.14 27.04 -11.97
C CYS A 364 -3.27 25.99 -12.07
N PRO A 365 -3.88 25.79 -13.26
CA PRO A 365 -5.02 24.87 -13.43
C PRO A 365 -4.69 23.42 -13.05
N TYR A 366 -3.44 23.04 -13.05
CA TYR A 366 -3.00 21.72 -12.62
C TYR A 366 -3.22 21.43 -11.12
N ILE A 367 -3.32 22.45 -10.26
CA ILE A 367 -3.71 22.23 -8.85
C ILE A 367 -5.14 21.68 -8.79
N ILE A 368 -6.03 22.21 -9.61
CA ILE A 368 -7.41 21.72 -9.72
C ILE A 368 -7.40 20.30 -10.30
N LEU A 369 -6.60 20.05 -11.33
CA LEU A 369 -6.49 18.72 -11.94
C LEU A 369 -5.96 17.69 -10.92
N LEU A 370 -4.93 18.02 -10.14
CA LEU A 370 -4.41 17.14 -9.09
C LEU A 370 -5.46 16.85 -8.01
N LEU A 371 -6.20 17.87 -7.58
CA LEU A 371 -7.28 17.71 -6.61
C LEU A 371 -8.37 16.78 -7.15
N LEU A 372 -8.83 17.02 -8.38
CA LEU A 372 -9.84 16.18 -9.02
C LEU A 372 -9.36 14.74 -9.20
N CYS A 373 -8.12 14.54 -9.66
CA CYS A 373 -7.55 13.20 -9.77
C CYS A 373 -7.54 12.46 -8.42
N SER A 374 -7.13 13.14 -7.35
CA SER A 374 -7.08 12.56 -6.00
C SER A 374 -8.48 12.21 -5.48
N ILE A 375 -9.44 13.13 -5.63
CA ILE A 375 -10.82 12.93 -5.18
C ILE A 375 -11.50 11.81 -5.96
N LEU A 376 -11.42 11.81 -7.29
CA LEU A 376 -12.06 10.81 -8.13
C LEU A 376 -11.50 9.41 -7.87
N PHE A 377 -10.18 9.28 -7.75
CA PHE A 377 -9.57 8.01 -7.39
C PHE A 377 -10.01 7.53 -6.01
N PHE A 378 -10.01 8.45 -5.02
CA PHE A 378 -10.44 8.14 -3.67
C PHE A 378 -11.90 7.68 -3.61
N ILE A 379 -12.81 8.40 -4.29
CA ILE A 379 -14.22 8.02 -4.38
C ILE A 379 -14.38 6.65 -5.04
N TYR A 380 -13.68 6.42 -6.17
CA TYR A 380 -13.74 5.15 -6.88
C TYR A 380 -13.29 4.00 -5.99
N MET A 381 -12.14 4.14 -5.30
CA MET A 381 -11.61 3.11 -4.41
C MET A 381 -12.53 2.85 -3.23
N SER A 382 -13.07 3.91 -2.62
CA SER A 382 -14.01 3.79 -1.50
C SER A 382 -15.35 3.14 -1.90
N ALA A 383 -15.78 3.32 -3.15
CA ALA A 383 -17.03 2.74 -3.64
C ALA A 383 -16.89 1.27 -4.07
N LYS A 384 -15.71 0.89 -4.59
CA LYS A 384 -15.54 -0.40 -5.27
C LYS A 384 -14.86 -1.47 -4.43
N HIS A 385 -14.01 -1.12 -3.46
CA HIS A 385 -13.28 -2.10 -2.67
C HIS A 385 -13.96 -2.40 -1.33
N SER A 386 -14.72 -3.48 -1.27
CA SER A 386 -15.30 -4.05 -0.04
C SER A 386 -14.29 -4.83 0.81
N SER A 387 -13.06 -4.99 0.35
CA SER A 387 -11.99 -5.76 0.99
C SER A 387 -11.57 -5.28 2.39
N ILE A 388 -12.08 -4.12 2.84
CA ILE A 388 -11.85 -3.62 4.21
C ILE A 388 -12.25 -4.66 5.25
N PHE A 389 -13.37 -5.37 5.07
CA PHE A 389 -13.82 -6.39 6.00
C PHE A 389 -12.92 -7.63 6.04
N ARG A 390 -12.43 -8.06 4.88
CA ARG A 390 -11.55 -9.24 4.80
C ARG A 390 -10.11 -8.93 5.18
N MET A 391 -9.64 -7.71 4.90
CA MET A 391 -8.21 -7.36 5.01
C MET A 391 -7.92 -6.31 6.08
N GLY A 392 -8.96 -5.75 6.74
CA GLY A 392 -8.79 -4.76 7.79
C GLY A 392 -7.84 -3.63 7.39
N PHE A 393 -6.84 -3.39 8.20
CA PHE A 393 -5.85 -2.33 8.00
C PHE A 393 -5.04 -2.47 6.70
N TYR A 394 -4.88 -3.68 6.15
CA TYR A 394 -4.10 -3.92 4.92
C TYR A 394 -4.78 -3.38 3.67
N SER A 395 -6.08 -3.12 3.71
CA SER A 395 -6.83 -2.51 2.61
C SER A 395 -6.33 -1.10 2.25
N ARG A 396 -5.63 -0.39 3.16
CA ARG A 396 -5.05 0.94 2.87
C ARG A 396 -4.07 0.94 1.69
N ARG A 397 -3.47 -0.20 1.35
CA ARG A 397 -2.59 -0.35 0.18
C ARG A 397 -3.24 0.08 -1.14
N TYR A 398 -4.55 -0.02 -1.25
CA TYR A 398 -5.29 0.36 -2.45
C TYR A 398 -5.35 1.88 -2.68
N ILE A 399 -5.13 2.69 -1.64
CA ILE A 399 -5.09 4.15 -1.76
C ILE A 399 -3.67 4.74 -1.71
N PHE A 400 -2.62 3.93 -1.69
CA PHE A 400 -1.23 4.40 -1.67
C PHE A 400 -0.88 5.32 -2.84
N PHE A 401 -1.52 5.13 -3.99
CA PHE A 401 -1.29 5.93 -5.20
C PHE A 401 -1.58 7.42 -5.03
N ILE A 402 -2.45 7.79 -4.09
CA ILE A 402 -2.80 9.20 -3.83
C ILE A 402 -2.05 9.80 -2.64
N TYR A 403 -1.27 9.03 -1.89
CA TYR A 403 -0.53 9.55 -0.73
C TYR A 403 0.39 10.72 -1.09
N PRO A 404 1.25 10.64 -2.13
CA PRO A 404 2.09 11.77 -2.50
C PRO A 404 1.28 13.00 -2.97
N LEU A 405 0.14 12.75 -3.62
CA LEU A 405 -0.75 13.82 -4.07
C LEU A 405 -1.42 14.51 -2.89
N PHE A 406 -1.86 13.74 -1.91
CA PHE A 406 -2.50 14.28 -0.71
C PHE A 406 -1.51 15.08 0.14
N ALA A 407 -0.28 14.61 0.30
CA ALA A 407 0.79 15.37 0.95
C ALA A 407 1.07 16.70 0.21
N LEU A 408 1.13 16.67 -1.12
CA LEU A 408 1.28 17.86 -1.95
C LEU A 408 0.10 18.84 -1.74
N LEU A 409 -1.13 18.37 -1.73
CA LEU A 409 -2.33 19.19 -1.54
C LEU A 409 -2.37 19.83 -0.14
N ILE A 410 -2.01 19.09 0.91
CA ILE A 410 -1.93 19.63 2.29
C ILE A 410 -0.92 20.78 2.35
N VAL A 411 0.27 20.57 1.80
CA VAL A 411 1.32 21.61 1.82
C VAL A 411 0.94 22.82 0.96
N LEU A 412 0.29 22.61 -0.19
CA LEU A 412 -0.23 23.71 -1.02
C LEU A 412 -1.30 24.48 -0.29
N PHE A 413 -2.22 23.80 0.39
CA PHE A 413 -3.26 24.45 1.19
C PHE A 413 -2.63 25.31 2.30
N ALA A 414 -1.69 24.76 3.07
CA ALA A 414 -0.97 25.52 4.09
C ALA A 414 -0.20 26.71 3.50
N PHE A 415 0.48 26.53 2.36
CA PHE A 415 1.21 27.60 1.66
C PHE A 415 0.29 28.75 1.28
N TYR A 416 -0.89 28.48 0.71
CA TYR A 416 -1.85 29.54 0.35
C TYR A 416 -2.50 30.18 1.58
N ILE A 417 -2.81 29.43 2.62
CA ILE A 417 -3.28 29.96 3.91
C ILE A 417 -2.26 30.93 4.49
N PHE A 418 -0.98 30.52 4.61
CA PHE A 418 0.06 31.39 5.15
C PHE A 418 0.27 32.65 4.29
N LYS A 419 0.07 32.55 2.98
CA LYS A 419 0.15 33.69 2.07
C LYS A 419 -0.96 34.72 2.31
N LEU A 420 -2.12 34.31 2.85
CA LEU A 420 -3.20 35.21 3.21
C LEU A 420 -2.93 36.00 4.49
N PHE A 421 -2.27 35.35 5.47
CA PHE A 421 -2.10 35.93 6.80
C PHE A 421 -0.76 36.64 6.98
N PHE A 422 0.30 36.15 6.34
CA PHE A 422 1.66 36.66 6.55
C PHE A 422 2.23 37.29 5.29
N LYS A 423 2.66 38.57 5.39
CA LYS A 423 3.31 39.31 4.29
C LYS A 423 4.75 38.81 4.05
N SER A 424 5.49 38.52 5.11
CA SER A 424 6.90 38.12 5.03
C SER A 424 7.05 36.72 4.42
N GLN A 425 7.81 36.61 3.34
CA GLN A 425 8.12 35.33 2.71
C GLN A 425 8.94 34.41 3.64
N LYS A 426 9.86 34.99 4.44
CA LYS A 426 10.70 34.26 5.38
C LYS A 426 9.83 33.57 6.44
N ILE A 427 8.87 34.30 7.03
CA ILE A 427 7.93 33.75 8.02
C ILE A 427 7.09 32.63 7.41
N ARG A 428 6.52 32.82 6.23
CA ARG A 428 5.75 31.79 5.52
C ARG A 428 6.54 30.51 5.29
N ASN A 429 7.78 30.64 4.86
CA ASN A 429 8.64 29.50 4.59
C ASN A 429 8.98 28.73 5.88
N ILE A 430 9.26 29.44 6.97
CA ILE A 430 9.53 28.81 8.29
C ILE A 430 8.28 28.07 8.77
N LEU A 431 7.12 28.73 8.75
CA LEU A 431 5.86 28.11 9.16
C LEU A 431 5.52 26.87 8.33
N LEU A 432 5.77 26.90 7.03
CA LEU A 432 5.48 25.79 6.13
C LEU A 432 6.34 24.55 6.46
N ILE A 433 7.66 24.76 6.66
CA ILE A 433 8.56 23.68 7.07
C ILE A 433 8.17 23.15 8.45
N PHE A 434 7.91 24.06 9.41
CA PHE A 434 7.48 23.67 10.76
C PHE A 434 6.18 22.86 10.75
N THR A 435 5.17 23.29 9.97
CA THR A 435 3.91 22.54 9.82
C THR A 435 4.15 21.16 9.21
N SER A 436 4.99 21.05 8.19
CA SER A 436 5.31 19.75 7.57
C SER A 436 6.03 18.82 8.54
N LEU A 437 6.97 19.33 9.33
CA LEU A 437 7.65 18.55 10.38
C LEU A 437 6.67 18.12 11.49
N LEU A 438 5.82 19.05 11.95
CA LEU A 438 4.82 18.76 12.97
C LEU A 438 3.87 17.64 12.52
N LEU A 439 3.29 17.74 11.32
CA LEU A 439 2.41 16.72 10.77
C LEU A 439 3.13 15.38 10.61
N THR A 440 4.39 15.39 10.15
CA THR A 440 5.22 14.19 10.10
C THR A 440 5.38 13.54 11.48
N CYS A 441 5.74 14.33 12.52
CA CYS A 441 5.84 13.83 13.89
C CYS A 441 4.50 13.26 14.39
N MET A 442 3.38 13.91 14.08
CA MET A 442 2.05 13.42 14.44
C MET A 442 1.77 12.04 13.85
N THR A 443 2.27 11.70 12.65
CA THR A 443 2.09 10.35 12.11
C THR A 443 2.73 9.28 12.99
N TYR A 444 3.85 9.55 13.67
CA TYR A 444 4.50 8.61 14.58
C TYR A 444 3.80 8.47 15.93
N VAL A 445 3.13 9.52 16.37
CA VAL A 445 2.38 9.52 17.65
C VAL A 445 1.04 8.82 17.49
N PHE A 446 0.34 9.06 16.41
CA PHE A 446 -1.05 8.66 16.20
C PHE A 446 -1.27 7.58 15.13
N SER A 447 -0.24 7.25 14.34
CA SER A 447 -0.27 6.13 13.41
C SER A 447 0.78 5.09 13.80
N TYR A 448 0.68 3.91 13.23
CA TYR A 448 1.70 2.88 13.36
C TYR A 448 1.95 2.25 11.99
N ASP A 449 3.13 1.74 11.82
CA ASP A 449 3.47 0.97 10.64
C ASP A 449 2.78 -0.39 10.70
N ILE A 450 2.08 -0.75 9.64
CA ILE A 450 1.37 -2.02 9.57
C ILE A 450 2.23 -3.09 8.93
N PHE A 451 3.06 -2.69 7.98
CA PHE A 451 3.81 -3.61 7.16
C PHE A 451 5.19 -3.98 7.73
N SER A 452 5.52 -3.53 8.92
CA SER A 452 6.63 -4.09 9.71
C SER A 452 6.26 -5.41 10.40
N MET A 453 4.99 -5.66 10.64
CA MET A 453 4.35 -6.95 10.91
C MET A 453 4.69 -7.65 12.22
N ARG A 454 5.53 -7.13 13.11
CA ARG A 454 5.76 -7.74 14.42
C ARG A 454 5.40 -6.80 15.55
N HIS A 455 4.55 -7.27 16.45
CA HIS A 455 4.28 -6.58 17.70
C HIS A 455 5.39 -6.84 18.70
N LYS A 456 6.02 -5.79 19.22
CA LYS A 456 7.03 -5.87 20.29
C LYS A 456 6.58 -6.67 21.53
N THR A 457 5.27 -6.85 21.70
CA THR A 457 4.67 -7.47 22.89
C THR A 457 4.78 -9.00 22.91
N TYR A 458 4.97 -9.64 21.74
CA TYR A 458 4.88 -11.11 21.65
C TYR A 458 6.23 -11.80 21.39
N GLY A 459 7.28 -11.05 21.09
CA GLY A 459 8.61 -11.62 20.86
C GLY A 459 8.78 -12.31 19.50
N THR A 460 9.96 -12.89 19.30
CA THR A 460 10.37 -13.57 18.07
C THR A 460 10.53 -15.06 18.34
N ASN A 461 9.44 -15.73 18.74
CA ASN A 461 9.52 -17.11 19.21
C ASN A 461 9.67 -18.13 18.08
N LEU A 462 9.25 -17.80 16.84
CA LEU A 462 9.57 -18.61 15.67
C LEU A 462 11.08 -18.73 15.43
N ASP A 463 11.85 -17.68 15.72
CA ASP A 463 13.31 -17.70 15.61
C ASP A 463 13.98 -18.69 16.60
N SER A 464 13.23 -19.17 17.59
CA SER A 464 13.71 -20.16 18.57
C SER A 464 13.60 -21.61 18.08
N ILE A 465 12.96 -21.83 16.93
CA ILE A 465 12.89 -23.16 16.30
C ILE A 465 14.27 -23.49 15.76
N GLU A 466 14.79 -24.65 16.14
CA GLU A 466 16.10 -25.13 15.71
C GLU A 466 16.08 -25.40 14.20
N LYS A 467 17.18 -25.06 13.50
CA LYS A 467 17.23 -25.12 12.03
C LYS A 467 17.04 -26.54 11.45
N ASP A 468 17.39 -27.56 12.18
CA ASP A 468 17.24 -28.97 11.76
C ASP A 468 16.04 -29.65 12.42
N ALA A 469 15.13 -28.88 12.98
CA ALA A 469 13.93 -29.40 13.64
C ALA A 469 12.90 -29.92 12.64
N ASN A 470 12.05 -30.82 13.11
CA ASN A 470 10.80 -31.17 12.45
C ASN A 470 9.65 -30.33 13.01
N CYS A 471 8.73 -29.90 12.16
CA CYS A 471 7.65 -29.03 12.56
C CYS A 471 6.28 -29.60 12.19
N ILE A 472 5.38 -29.71 13.16
CA ILE A 472 3.96 -29.98 12.92
C ILE A 472 3.22 -28.66 12.97
N ILE A 473 2.43 -28.35 11.95
CA ILE A 473 1.69 -27.09 11.84
C ILE A 473 0.20 -27.39 11.76
N VAL A 474 -0.53 -26.95 12.77
CA VAL A 474 -2.00 -27.08 12.81
C VAL A 474 -2.63 -25.71 12.58
N PHE A 475 -3.36 -25.58 11.49
CA PHE A 475 -3.92 -24.32 11.04
C PHE A 475 -5.43 -24.40 10.74
N ASN A 476 -6.10 -23.25 10.84
CA ASN A 476 -7.49 -23.10 10.38
C ASN A 476 -7.56 -22.67 8.93
N GLU A 477 -6.69 -21.70 8.58
CA GLU A 477 -6.69 -21.07 7.27
C GLU A 477 -5.35 -21.30 6.58
N ILE A 478 -5.40 -21.79 5.36
CA ILE A 478 -4.21 -22.22 4.60
C ILE A 478 -3.19 -21.10 4.35
N TRP A 479 -3.63 -19.86 4.25
CA TRP A 479 -2.72 -18.73 4.03
C TRP A 479 -1.72 -18.52 5.19
N LEU A 480 -1.99 -19.08 6.40
CA LEU A 480 -1.03 -19.08 7.49
C LEU A 480 0.24 -19.83 7.12
N MET A 481 0.10 -20.94 6.39
CA MET A 481 1.23 -21.72 5.90
C MET A 481 2.17 -20.88 5.03
N THR A 482 1.60 -19.98 4.20
CA THR A 482 2.41 -19.04 3.43
C THR A 482 3.16 -18.05 4.34
N CYS A 483 2.55 -17.61 5.43
CA CYS A 483 3.20 -16.68 6.36
C CYS A 483 4.37 -17.29 7.14
N VAL A 484 4.37 -18.60 7.39
CA VAL A 484 5.47 -19.31 8.09
C VAL A 484 6.55 -19.84 7.14
N THR A 485 6.34 -19.79 5.83
CA THR A 485 7.26 -20.37 4.84
C THR A 485 8.69 -19.89 5.00
N ASN A 486 8.89 -18.58 5.20
CA ASN A 486 10.22 -17.99 5.36
C ASN A 486 10.87 -18.26 6.72
N GLU A 487 10.13 -18.76 7.68
CA GLU A 487 10.67 -19.14 9.00
C GLU A 487 11.06 -20.62 9.03
N LEU A 488 10.39 -21.44 8.23
CA LEU A 488 10.55 -22.91 8.24
C LEU A 488 11.44 -23.45 7.12
N TYR A 489 11.85 -22.62 6.14
CA TYR A 489 12.63 -23.10 4.99
C TYR A 489 14.04 -23.60 5.33
N ASP A 490 14.54 -23.31 6.54
CA ASP A 490 15.82 -23.80 7.08
C ASP A 490 15.62 -24.97 8.06
N THR A 491 14.38 -25.42 8.32
CA THR A 491 14.10 -26.61 9.16
C THR A 491 14.35 -27.91 8.36
N ASN A 492 14.27 -29.08 9.03
CA ASN A 492 14.47 -30.35 8.35
C ASN A 492 13.24 -30.76 7.53
N SER A 493 12.08 -30.84 8.20
CA SER A 493 10.84 -31.26 7.57
C SER A 493 9.65 -30.63 8.27
N PHE A 494 8.53 -30.59 7.59
CA PHE A 494 7.27 -30.12 8.16
C PHE A 494 6.09 -31.01 7.80
N TYR A 495 5.10 -31.00 8.67
CA TYR A 495 3.82 -31.67 8.50
C TYR A 495 2.70 -30.66 8.72
N ALA A 496 1.88 -30.41 7.72
CA ALA A 496 0.82 -29.42 7.77
C ALA A 496 -0.56 -30.07 7.83
N THR A 497 -1.38 -29.72 8.82
CA THR A 497 -2.73 -30.26 9.00
C THR A 497 -3.73 -29.18 9.40
N ARG A 498 -5.02 -29.39 9.07
CA ARG A 498 -6.09 -28.50 9.50
C ARG A 498 -6.66 -28.93 10.85
N TYR A 499 -7.26 -27.98 11.56
CA TYR A 499 -8.01 -28.24 12.80
C TYR A 499 -9.06 -29.34 12.67
N LYS A 500 -9.69 -29.50 11.51
CA LYS A 500 -10.70 -30.54 11.28
C LYS A 500 -10.12 -31.92 10.96
N ASP A 501 -8.83 -31.99 10.59
CA ASP A 501 -8.22 -33.19 10.02
C ASP A 501 -7.14 -33.81 10.93
N TYR A 502 -6.68 -33.12 11.99
CA TYR A 502 -5.53 -33.52 12.82
C TYR A 502 -5.67 -34.91 13.48
N LYS A 503 -6.88 -35.47 13.63
CA LYS A 503 -7.11 -36.81 14.18
C LYS A 503 -7.02 -37.93 13.12
N GLN A 504 -6.96 -37.58 11.85
CA GLN A 504 -6.97 -38.56 10.74
C GLN A 504 -5.55 -38.94 10.31
N ASP A 505 -4.53 -38.44 11.00
CA ASP A 505 -3.16 -38.38 10.51
C ASP A 505 -2.30 -39.54 10.95
N ASN A 506 -1.63 -40.17 10.00
CA ASN A 506 -0.51 -41.10 10.21
C ASN A 506 0.83 -40.34 10.32
N TYR A 507 0.87 -39.24 11.14
CA TYR A 507 2.05 -38.39 11.25
C TYR A 507 3.29 -39.16 11.83
N ASN A 508 3.10 -40.35 12.42
CA ASN A 508 4.19 -41.22 12.93
C ASN A 508 4.97 -41.91 11.81
N GLU A 509 4.44 -41.95 10.59
CA GLU A 509 5.12 -42.57 9.46
C GLU A 509 6.16 -41.57 8.89
N ASN A 510 7.43 -41.98 8.90
CA ASN A 510 8.56 -41.26 8.31
C ASN A 510 9.12 -40.03 9.08
N ILE A 511 8.88 -39.91 10.39
CA ILE A 511 9.53 -38.89 11.20
C ILE A 511 10.94 -39.29 11.62
N ASP A 512 11.92 -38.41 11.48
CA ASP A 512 13.24 -38.59 12.08
C ASP A 512 13.17 -38.27 13.59
N THR A 513 13.01 -39.30 14.40
CA THR A 513 12.89 -39.22 15.86
C THR A 513 14.14 -38.70 16.56
N GLY A 514 15.27 -38.60 15.86
CA GLY A 514 16.53 -38.07 16.40
C GLY A 514 16.60 -36.54 16.42
N LYS A 515 15.64 -35.87 15.79
CA LYS A 515 15.61 -34.40 15.67
C LYS A 515 14.57 -33.74 16.58
N PRO A 516 14.80 -32.48 17.00
CA PRO A 516 13.82 -31.75 17.75
C PRO A 516 12.47 -31.65 17.01
N LEU A 517 11.37 -31.79 17.74
CA LEU A 517 10.03 -31.73 17.17
C LEU A 517 9.26 -30.55 17.78
N TYR A 518 8.72 -29.68 16.93
CA TYR A 518 7.91 -28.54 17.33
C TYR A 518 6.48 -28.67 16.81
N LEU A 519 5.53 -28.21 17.63
CA LEU A 519 4.14 -28.00 17.24
C LEU A 519 3.85 -26.52 17.15
N ILE A 520 3.44 -26.05 15.99
CA ILE A 520 2.99 -24.68 15.71
C ILE A 520 1.48 -24.72 15.58
N LEU A 521 0.80 -24.05 16.50
CA LEU A 521 -0.66 -24.06 16.58
C LEU A 521 -1.18 -22.67 16.27
N ASP A 522 -2.05 -22.56 15.26
CA ASP A 522 -2.80 -21.33 14.94
C ASP A 522 -3.84 -21.09 16.06
N VAL A 523 -3.51 -20.20 16.98
CA VAL A 523 -4.42 -19.82 18.08
C VAL A 523 -5.07 -18.51 17.69
N GLU A 524 -6.19 -18.59 17.04
CA GLU A 524 -6.94 -17.42 16.65
C GLU A 524 -7.45 -16.68 17.87
N LYS A 525 -7.13 -15.38 17.96
CA LYS A 525 -7.80 -14.50 18.93
C LYS A 525 -9.23 -14.33 18.45
N VAL A 526 -10.17 -14.89 19.19
CA VAL A 526 -11.59 -14.64 18.97
C VAL A 526 -11.82 -13.14 19.17
N TYR A 527 -12.08 -12.43 18.08
CA TYR A 527 -12.78 -11.17 18.21
C TYR A 527 -14.22 -11.53 18.55
N ASN A 528 -14.61 -11.30 19.80
CA ASN A 528 -16.03 -11.39 20.12
C ASN A 528 -16.78 -10.26 19.37
N ARG A 529 -18.11 -10.37 19.29
CA ARG A 529 -18.96 -9.41 18.59
C ARG A 529 -18.67 -7.97 19.04
N GLU A 530 -18.46 -7.73 20.34
CA GLU A 530 -18.14 -6.42 20.90
C GLU A 530 -16.82 -5.86 20.40
N THR A 531 -15.76 -6.66 20.35
CA THR A 531 -14.46 -6.24 19.83
C THR A 531 -14.50 -5.98 18.33
N ALA A 532 -15.27 -6.76 17.58
CA ALA A 532 -15.47 -6.51 16.15
C ALA A 532 -16.30 -5.24 15.91
N GLU A 533 -17.32 -4.97 16.71
CA GLU A 533 -18.10 -3.72 16.67
C GLU A 533 -17.27 -2.51 17.08
N GLU A 534 -16.35 -2.62 18.06
CA GLU A 534 -15.39 -1.56 18.41
C GLU A 534 -14.42 -1.24 17.27
N ILE A 535 -13.90 -2.28 16.60
CA ILE A 535 -12.90 -2.11 15.54
C ILE A 535 -13.55 -1.66 14.22
N TYR A 536 -14.71 -2.21 13.89
CA TYR A 536 -15.34 -2.06 12.57
C TYR A 536 -16.62 -1.22 12.58
N GLY A 537 -17.15 -0.86 13.75
CA GLY A 537 -18.45 -0.20 13.91
C GLY A 537 -19.61 -1.19 13.80
N ASN A 538 -20.86 -0.69 13.71
CA ASN A 538 -22.05 -1.53 13.57
C ASN A 538 -21.98 -2.37 12.28
N VAL A 539 -21.52 -3.61 12.42
CA VAL A 539 -21.51 -4.62 11.35
C VAL A 539 -22.74 -5.48 11.52
N ASP A 540 -23.50 -5.67 10.45
CA ASP A 540 -24.62 -6.60 10.44
C ASP A 540 -24.07 -8.04 10.38
N PHE A 541 -23.79 -8.62 11.55
CA PHE A 541 -23.26 -9.97 11.70
C PHE A 541 -24.25 -11.05 11.29
N ASP A 542 -25.54 -10.75 11.22
CA ASP A 542 -26.56 -11.71 10.86
C ASP A 542 -26.58 -12.01 9.35
N ASN A 543 -25.99 -11.11 8.54
CA ASN A 543 -25.84 -11.25 7.08
C ASN A 543 -24.39 -11.49 6.63
N THR A 544 -23.43 -11.58 7.55
CA THR A 544 -22.04 -11.95 7.23
C THR A 544 -21.88 -13.47 7.29
N SER A 545 -21.18 -14.04 6.30
CA SER A 545 -20.84 -15.46 6.31
C SER A 545 -20.00 -15.79 7.55
N PRO A 546 -20.22 -16.93 8.23
CA PRO A 546 -19.39 -17.38 9.34
C PRO A 546 -17.88 -17.45 9.02
N SER A 547 -17.50 -17.62 7.76
CA SER A 547 -16.12 -17.52 7.28
C SER A 547 -15.55 -16.10 7.28
N ASP A 548 -16.41 -15.08 7.35
CA ASP A 548 -16.00 -13.66 7.38
C ASP A 548 -15.88 -13.13 8.82
N CYS A 549 -16.46 -13.85 9.78
CA CYS A 549 -16.33 -13.62 11.22
C CYS A 549 -15.62 -14.84 11.83
N LEU A 550 -14.33 -14.76 12.01
CA LEU A 550 -13.49 -15.83 12.51
C LEU A 550 -13.89 -16.17 13.97
N LEU A 551 -14.71 -17.17 14.13
CA LEU A 551 -15.05 -17.76 15.43
C LEU A 551 -14.24 -19.03 15.61
N VAL A 552 -13.21 -19.00 16.44
CA VAL A 552 -12.52 -20.22 16.86
C VAL A 552 -13.11 -20.76 18.14
N ASN A 553 -13.35 -22.04 18.14
CA ASN A 553 -13.78 -22.76 19.29
C ASN A 553 -12.56 -23.04 20.19
N PHE A 554 -12.40 -22.33 21.32
CA PHE A 554 -11.33 -22.54 22.30
C PHE A 554 -11.25 -23.99 22.83
N ASP A 555 -12.35 -24.72 22.76
CA ASP A 555 -12.41 -26.13 23.19
C ASP A 555 -11.51 -27.04 22.33
N GLN A 556 -11.36 -26.74 21.02
CA GLN A 556 -10.52 -27.53 20.12
C GLN A 556 -9.02 -27.43 20.43
N LYS A 557 -8.54 -26.29 20.92
CA LYS A 557 -7.12 -26.14 21.29
C LYS A 557 -6.70 -27.18 22.33
N SER A 558 -7.49 -27.31 23.40
CA SER A 558 -7.20 -28.26 24.48
C SER A 558 -7.22 -29.71 23.98
N GLU A 559 -8.14 -30.04 23.07
CA GLU A 559 -8.20 -31.35 22.45
C GLU A 559 -6.97 -31.64 21.59
N ILE A 560 -6.54 -30.69 20.76
CA ILE A 560 -5.37 -30.82 19.89
C ILE A 560 -4.10 -31.00 20.73
N LEU A 561 -3.91 -30.17 21.76
CA LEU A 561 -2.77 -30.29 22.66
C LEU A 561 -2.75 -31.63 23.40
N ASN A 562 -3.91 -32.13 23.84
CA ASN A 562 -4.02 -33.44 24.47
C ASN A 562 -3.74 -34.57 23.46
N TYR A 563 -4.22 -34.45 22.23
CA TYR A 563 -3.93 -35.40 21.17
C TYR A 563 -2.42 -35.55 20.95
N TYR A 564 -1.72 -34.47 20.68
CA TYR A 564 -0.27 -34.51 20.46
C TYR A 564 0.54 -34.86 21.71
N ARG A 565 0.06 -34.57 22.92
CA ARG A 565 0.66 -35.00 24.16
C ARG A 565 0.59 -36.52 24.36
N ASN A 566 -0.50 -37.14 23.94
CA ASN A 566 -0.73 -38.59 24.12
C ASN A 566 -0.11 -39.43 23.02
N LEU A 567 0.51 -38.83 22.03
CA LEU A 567 1.19 -39.55 20.99
C LEU A 567 2.51 -40.13 21.50
N SER A 568 2.80 -41.37 21.08
CA SER A 568 3.90 -42.20 21.59
C SER A 568 5.32 -41.61 21.43
N ILE A 569 5.47 -40.53 20.67
CA ILE A 569 6.72 -39.86 20.38
C ILE A 569 7.12 -38.89 21.51
N SER A 570 6.18 -38.36 22.26
CA SER A 570 6.48 -37.34 23.27
C SER A 570 5.51 -37.42 24.45
N SER A 571 6.06 -37.68 25.61
CA SER A 571 5.30 -37.64 26.88
C SER A 571 5.18 -36.22 27.45
N LYS A 572 5.95 -35.26 26.95
CA LYS A 572 6.00 -33.90 27.49
C LYS A 572 5.94 -32.84 26.40
N LEU A 573 4.93 -31.99 26.52
CA LEU A 573 4.74 -30.82 25.69
C LEU A 573 5.17 -29.57 26.47
N THR A 574 6.21 -28.88 25.99
CA THR A 574 6.74 -27.67 26.63
C THR A 574 6.36 -26.47 25.80
N PHE A 575 5.66 -25.51 26.39
CA PHE A 575 5.33 -24.25 25.75
C PHE A 575 6.61 -23.41 25.57
N VAL A 576 6.89 -23.00 24.32
CA VAL A 576 8.05 -22.19 23.95
C VAL A 576 7.68 -20.70 23.95
N GLY A 577 6.54 -20.36 23.34
CA GLY A 577 6.09 -18.98 23.30
C GLY A 577 4.95 -18.76 22.31
N THR A 578 4.58 -17.49 22.16
CA THR A 578 3.59 -17.03 21.18
C THR A 578 4.23 -16.12 20.16
N ASP A 579 3.72 -16.14 18.93
CA ASP A 579 4.09 -15.19 17.90
C ASP A 579 2.84 -14.67 17.19
N VAL A 580 2.95 -13.54 16.48
CA VAL A 580 1.84 -12.97 15.73
C VAL A 580 2.22 -12.87 14.26
N LEU A 581 1.52 -13.64 13.45
CA LEU A 581 1.64 -13.63 11.99
C LEU A 581 0.37 -13.08 11.39
N PHE A 582 0.46 -12.01 10.63
CA PHE A 582 -0.68 -11.50 9.87
C PHE A 582 -1.97 -11.27 10.70
N ASN A 583 -1.90 -10.66 11.87
CA ASN A 583 -3.02 -10.52 12.81
C ASN A 583 -3.51 -11.84 13.45
N ARG A 584 -2.84 -12.95 13.24
CA ARG A 584 -3.11 -14.20 13.91
C ARG A 584 -2.06 -14.50 14.94
N MET A 585 -2.51 -14.99 16.08
CA MET A 585 -1.64 -15.49 17.11
C MET A 585 -1.38 -16.97 16.87
N ILE A 586 -0.10 -17.35 16.87
CA ILE A 586 0.32 -18.72 16.91
C ILE A 586 0.99 -19.03 18.24
N GLU A 587 0.86 -20.25 18.69
CA GLU A 587 1.60 -20.77 19.83
C GLU A 587 2.55 -21.86 19.38
N ILE A 588 3.73 -21.87 19.97
CA ILE A 588 4.81 -22.79 19.65
C ILE A 588 5.08 -23.66 20.86
N TYR A 589 5.10 -24.94 20.64
CA TYR A 589 5.39 -25.95 21.66
C TYR A 589 6.52 -26.85 21.19
N ARG A 590 7.38 -27.25 22.09
CA ARG A 590 8.38 -28.30 21.86
C ARG A 590 7.86 -29.63 22.40
N LEU A 591 7.93 -30.64 21.58
CA LEU A 591 7.62 -32.03 21.90
C LEU A 591 8.94 -32.70 22.30
N ASN A 592 9.10 -33.08 23.59
CA ASN A 592 10.33 -33.64 24.15
C ASN A 592 10.19 -35.15 24.43
#